data_688452e0510831b76447f49fdf555b99
#
_entry.id   688452e0510831b76447f49fdf555b99
#
_cell.length_a   1.000
_cell.length_b   1.000
_cell.length_c   1.000
_cell.angle_alpha   90.00
_cell.angle_beta   90.00
_cell.angle_gamma   90.00
#
_symmetry.space_group_name_H-M   'P 1'
#
loop_
_entity.id
_entity.type
_entity.pdbx_description
1 polymer ?
#
loop_
_entity_poly.entity_id
_entity_poly.type
_entity_poly.pdbx_seq_one_letter_code
_entity_poly.pdbx_strand_id
1 'polypeptide(L)'
;MACLGGGHVGVVRARRGGPDRVTETAEAHQRAAGRIFSRLVQSCPPGLEVLGEVDVTIDVRHRATVRAPDIVVAVEGDAELRAADVVLVVEVLSPGSRTTDLVAKRHDYAKAGIANYWIVDFEGTPRLEALTLVDGSYVGEWVTGVHTSDVPFAVTVDLDTLR
;
A
#
# COMPACT_ATOMS: atom_id res chain seq x y z
N MET A 1 19.00 -2.65 73.66
CA MET A 1 19.34 -1.53 72.81
C MET A 1 19.45 -2.10 71.39
N ALA A 2 18.43 -1.94 70.63
CA ALA A 2 18.37 -2.41 69.22
C ALA A 2 17.88 -1.27 68.38
N CYS A 3 18.69 -0.84 67.42
CA CYS A 3 18.33 0.13 66.39
C CYS A 3 17.70 -0.61 65.23
N LEU A 4 16.45 -0.27 64.93
CA LEU A 4 15.73 -0.75 63.74
C LEU A 4 16.04 0.18 62.58
N GLY A 5 16.72 -0.33 61.55
CA GLY A 5 16.94 0.33 60.27
C GLY A 5 15.71 0.18 59.39
N GLY A 6 15.08 1.31 59.07
CA GLY A 6 13.95 1.34 58.14
C GLY A 6 14.45 1.21 56.68
N GLY A 7 14.09 0.12 56.02
CA GLY A 7 14.31 -0.07 54.61
C GLY A 7 13.30 0.72 53.78
N HIS A 8 13.80 1.70 53.01
CA HIS A 8 13.01 2.37 52.01
C HIS A 8 12.87 1.43 50.80
N VAL A 9 11.65 0.94 50.57
CA VAL A 9 11.30 0.23 49.35
C VAL A 9 11.06 1.26 48.27
N GLY A 10 12.05 1.45 47.42
CA GLY A 10 11.92 2.30 46.23
C GLY A 10 10.97 1.64 45.23
N VAL A 11 9.80 2.23 45.03
CA VAL A 11 8.88 1.85 43.97
C VAL A 11 9.52 2.24 42.63
N VAL A 12 10.07 1.27 41.90
CA VAL A 12 10.51 1.45 40.52
C VAL A 12 9.24 1.59 39.68
N ARG A 13 8.89 2.83 39.30
CA ARG A 13 7.89 3.08 38.24
C ARG A 13 8.44 2.54 36.96
N ALA A 14 7.88 1.44 36.47
CA ALA A 14 8.08 1.01 35.06
C ALA A 14 7.65 2.16 34.17
N ARG A 15 8.59 2.70 33.39
CA ARG A 15 8.29 3.61 32.29
C ARG A 15 7.46 2.79 31.32
N ARG A 16 6.19 3.15 31.09
CA ARG A 16 5.40 2.66 29.97
C ARG A 16 6.18 3.07 28.72
N GLY A 17 6.75 2.11 28.02
CA GLY A 17 7.27 2.33 26.66
C GLY A 17 6.14 2.94 25.85
N GLY A 18 6.41 4.05 25.15
CA GLY A 18 5.50 4.56 24.14
C GLY A 18 5.26 3.49 23.08
N PRO A 19 4.23 3.64 22.23
CA PRO A 19 3.97 2.73 21.16
C PRO A 19 5.25 2.54 20.33
N ASP A 20 5.55 1.28 20.02
CA ASP A 20 6.77 0.96 19.30
C ASP A 20 6.70 1.63 17.92
N ARG A 21 7.77 2.28 17.50
CA ARG A 21 7.84 3.03 16.23
C ARG A 21 7.40 2.20 15.02
N VAL A 22 7.57 0.88 15.10
CA VAL A 22 7.10 -0.10 14.10
C VAL A 22 5.58 -0.17 14.07
N THR A 23 4.92 -0.16 15.23
CA THR A 23 3.45 -0.21 15.33
C THR A 23 2.81 1.08 14.78
N GLU A 24 3.35 2.25 15.12
CA GLU A 24 2.87 3.54 14.59
C GLU A 24 2.98 3.61 13.07
N THR A 25 4.05 3.06 12.51
CA THR A 25 4.26 3.01 11.06
C THR A 25 3.29 2.07 10.36
N ALA A 26 3.02 0.90 10.94
CA ALA A 26 2.05 -0.05 10.42
C ALA A 26 0.62 0.52 10.42
N GLU A 27 0.23 1.19 11.51
CA GLU A 27 -1.07 1.87 11.60
C GLU A 27 -1.22 3.01 10.59
N ALA A 28 -0.16 3.80 10.37
CA ALA A 28 -0.17 4.87 9.39
C ALA A 28 -0.28 4.34 7.95
N HIS A 29 0.42 3.24 7.63
CA HIS A 29 0.31 2.53 6.36
C HIS A 29 -1.13 2.06 6.13
N GLN A 30 -1.72 1.33 7.07
CA GLN A 30 -3.10 0.83 7.00
C GLN A 30 -4.12 1.98 6.84
N ARG A 31 -3.89 3.11 7.51
CA ARG A 31 -4.76 4.28 7.38
C ARG A 31 -4.68 4.88 5.98
N ALA A 32 -3.48 5.05 5.43
CA ALA A 32 -3.27 5.57 4.08
C ALA A 32 -3.89 4.62 3.03
N ALA A 33 -3.61 3.33 3.11
CA ALA A 33 -4.20 2.32 2.23
C ALA A 33 -5.73 2.30 2.32
N GLY A 34 -6.31 2.33 3.53
CA GLY A 34 -7.75 2.36 3.74
C GLY A 34 -8.43 3.58 3.14
N ARG A 35 -7.79 4.76 3.20
CA ARG A 35 -8.34 5.99 2.59
C ARG A 35 -8.33 5.92 1.07
N ILE A 36 -7.26 5.41 0.46
CA ILE A 36 -7.19 5.21 -0.99
C ILE A 36 -8.21 4.16 -1.42
N PHE A 37 -8.27 3.02 -0.72
CA PHE A 37 -9.25 1.97 -0.95
C PHE A 37 -10.69 2.52 -0.97
N SER A 38 -11.04 3.31 0.04
CA SER A 38 -12.38 3.91 0.13
C SER A 38 -12.68 4.84 -1.05
N ARG A 39 -11.71 5.60 -1.54
CA ARG A 39 -11.87 6.47 -2.71
C ARG A 39 -12.07 5.67 -4.00
N LEU A 40 -11.28 4.61 -4.17
CA LEU A 40 -11.42 3.71 -5.31
C LEU A 40 -12.78 3.03 -5.32
N VAL A 41 -13.24 2.49 -4.17
CA VAL A 41 -14.58 1.87 -4.04
C VAL A 41 -15.69 2.84 -4.41
N GLN A 42 -15.63 4.11 -3.94
CA GLN A 42 -16.65 5.13 -4.22
C GLN A 42 -16.71 5.51 -5.71
N SER A 43 -15.62 5.35 -6.45
CA SER A 43 -15.51 5.73 -7.85
C SER A 43 -15.57 4.54 -8.81
N CYS A 44 -15.48 3.32 -8.28
CA CYS A 44 -15.41 2.09 -9.08
C CYS A 44 -16.69 1.89 -9.88
N PRO A 45 -16.60 1.76 -11.22
CA PRO A 45 -17.78 1.50 -12.04
C PRO A 45 -18.26 0.04 -11.91
N PRO A 46 -19.52 -0.25 -12.26
CA PRO A 46 -20.02 -1.63 -12.33
C PRO A 46 -19.16 -2.51 -13.25
N GLY A 47 -18.97 -3.78 -12.88
CA GLY A 47 -18.14 -4.76 -13.58
C GLY A 47 -16.67 -4.74 -13.16
N LEU A 48 -16.28 -3.80 -12.28
CA LEU A 48 -15.00 -3.81 -11.60
C LEU A 48 -15.20 -3.89 -10.10
N GLU A 49 -14.25 -4.48 -9.40
CA GLU A 49 -14.21 -4.56 -7.95
C GLU A 49 -12.88 -4.06 -7.40
N VAL A 50 -12.92 -3.53 -6.17
CA VAL A 50 -11.73 -3.09 -5.44
C VAL A 50 -11.46 -4.08 -4.31
N LEU A 51 -10.28 -4.68 -4.31
CA LEU A 51 -9.86 -5.70 -3.35
C LEU A 51 -8.63 -5.21 -2.57
N GLY A 52 -8.56 -5.54 -1.28
CA GLY A 52 -7.41 -5.23 -0.42
C GLY A 52 -6.67 -6.48 0.01
N GLU A 53 -5.34 -6.44 -0.01
CA GLU A 53 -4.45 -7.50 0.50
C GLU A 53 -4.77 -8.89 -0.10
N VAL A 54 -5.02 -8.96 -1.40
CA VAL A 54 -5.31 -10.20 -2.12
C VAL A 54 -4.12 -10.68 -2.93
N ASP A 55 -4.00 -12.00 -3.05
CA ASP A 55 -2.99 -12.62 -3.88
C ASP A 55 -3.35 -12.50 -5.36
N VAL A 56 -2.40 -12.00 -6.16
CA VAL A 56 -2.50 -11.92 -7.62
C VAL A 56 -1.47 -12.85 -8.24
N THR A 57 -1.94 -13.78 -9.06
CA THR A 57 -1.07 -14.68 -9.82
C THR A 57 -0.51 -13.95 -11.05
N ILE A 58 0.80 -13.69 -11.04
CA ILE A 58 1.52 -12.90 -12.04
C ILE A 58 2.01 -13.75 -13.21
N ASP A 59 2.64 -14.89 -12.95
CA ASP A 59 3.18 -15.80 -13.99
C ASP A 59 2.97 -17.25 -13.57
N VAL A 60 2.45 -18.06 -14.48
CA VAL A 60 2.20 -19.50 -14.27
C VAL A 60 3.16 -20.42 -15.04
N ARG A 61 4.10 -19.85 -15.86
CA ARG A 61 4.83 -20.63 -16.87
C ARG A 61 5.96 -21.52 -16.33
N HIS A 62 6.58 -21.17 -15.19
CA HIS A 62 7.72 -21.93 -14.64
C HIS A 62 7.62 -22.21 -13.14
N ARG A 63 7.33 -21.20 -12.36
CA ARG A 63 6.90 -21.24 -10.96
C ARG A 63 5.90 -20.12 -10.81
N ALA A 64 4.74 -20.43 -10.28
CA ALA A 64 3.73 -19.42 -10.04
C ALA A 64 4.36 -18.28 -9.22
N THR A 65 4.44 -17.10 -9.81
CA THR A 65 4.83 -15.89 -9.09
C THR A 65 3.55 -15.25 -8.60
N VAL A 66 3.42 -15.15 -7.29
CA VAL A 66 2.28 -14.51 -6.64
C VAL A 66 2.77 -13.24 -5.97
N ARG A 67 1.99 -12.17 -6.06
CA ARG A 67 2.19 -10.90 -5.38
C ARG A 67 0.94 -10.55 -4.59
N ALA A 68 1.12 -9.99 -3.40
CA ALA A 68 0.06 -9.46 -2.57
C ALA A 68 0.19 -7.92 -2.51
N PRO A 69 -0.39 -7.17 -3.46
CA PRO A 69 -0.41 -5.72 -3.39
C PRO A 69 -1.38 -5.24 -2.31
N ASP A 70 -1.19 -4.00 -1.84
CA ASP A 70 -2.06 -3.42 -0.82
C ASP A 70 -3.48 -3.25 -1.33
N ILE A 71 -3.66 -2.83 -2.60
CA ILE A 71 -4.98 -2.67 -3.23
C ILE A 71 -4.91 -3.11 -4.70
N VAL A 72 -5.96 -3.77 -5.14
CA VAL A 72 -6.17 -4.18 -6.53
C VAL A 72 -7.52 -3.68 -7.01
N VAL A 73 -7.59 -3.21 -8.23
CA VAL A 73 -8.86 -3.09 -8.97
C VAL A 73 -8.84 -4.10 -10.10
N ALA A 74 -9.87 -4.93 -10.16
CA ALA A 74 -9.95 -6.02 -11.11
C ALA A 74 -11.36 -6.13 -11.70
N VAL A 75 -11.48 -6.91 -12.77
CA VAL A 75 -12.77 -7.31 -13.31
C VAL A 75 -13.45 -8.23 -12.30
N GLU A 76 -14.72 -7.96 -12.00
CA GLU A 76 -15.52 -8.79 -11.07
C GLU A 76 -15.51 -10.26 -11.49
N GLY A 77 -15.24 -11.19 -10.54
CA GLY A 77 -15.24 -12.62 -10.81
C GLY A 77 -15.03 -13.47 -9.57
N ASP A 78 -15.47 -14.71 -9.62
CA ASP A 78 -15.35 -15.69 -8.52
C ASP A 78 -14.10 -16.60 -8.64
N ALA A 79 -13.23 -16.35 -9.62
CA ALA A 79 -12.06 -17.17 -9.89
C ALA A 79 -10.81 -16.63 -9.15
N GLU A 80 -9.75 -17.44 -9.12
CA GLU A 80 -8.42 -17.01 -8.69
C GLU A 80 -7.98 -15.78 -9.50
N LEU A 81 -7.60 -14.71 -8.79
CA LEU A 81 -7.23 -13.44 -9.39
C LEU A 81 -5.90 -13.54 -10.15
N ARG A 82 -5.93 -13.25 -11.43
CA ARG A 82 -4.77 -13.27 -12.32
C ARG A 82 -4.45 -11.87 -12.82
N ALA A 83 -3.20 -11.66 -13.18
CA ALA A 83 -2.76 -10.38 -13.72
C ALA A 83 -3.60 -9.88 -14.91
N ALA A 84 -4.15 -10.79 -15.73
CA ALA A 84 -5.01 -10.45 -16.87
C ALA A 84 -6.36 -9.82 -16.47
N ASP A 85 -6.81 -10.06 -15.24
CA ASP A 85 -8.06 -9.54 -14.70
C ASP A 85 -7.85 -8.18 -13.99
N VAL A 86 -6.58 -7.82 -13.73
CA VAL A 86 -6.20 -6.63 -12.97
C VAL A 86 -6.09 -5.41 -13.87
N VAL A 87 -6.80 -4.34 -13.53
CA VAL A 87 -6.76 -3.06 -14.25
C VAL A 87 -5.92 -2.01 -13.54
N LEU A 88 -5.75 -2.11 -12.22
CA LEU A 88 -4.90 -1.23 -11.42
C LEU A 88 -4.35 -1.98 -10.20
N VAL A 89 -3.07 -1.81 -9.94
CA VAL A 89 -2.41 -2.16 -8.67
C VAL A 89 -2.03 -0.90 -7.93
N VAL A 90 -2.21 -0.87 -6.61
CA VAL A 90 -1.73 0.20 -5.74
C VAL A 90 -0.84 -0.37 -4.65
N GLU A 91 0.34 0.21 -4.48
CA GLU A 91 1.27 -0.08 -3.39
C GLU A 91 1.49 1.17 -2.55
N VAL A 92 1.34 1.03 -1.25
CA VAL A 92 1.60 2.09 -0.27
C VAL A 92 2.95 1.81 0.39
N LEU A 93 3.89 2.74 0.28
CA LEU A 93 5.24 2.52 0.77
C LEU A 93 5.30 2.51 2.30
N SER A 94 5.96 1.51 2.86
CA SER A 94 6.36 1.49 4.25
C SER A 94 7.85 1.85 4.41
N PRO A 95 8.26 2.46 5.54
CA PRO A 95 9.68 2.69 5.82
C PRO A 95 10.45 1.37 5.82
N GLY A 96 11.43 1.24 4.94
CA GLY A 96 12.30 0.07 4.85
C GLY A 96 12.07 -0.85 3.65
N SER A 97 10.93 -0.81 2.94
CA SER A 97 10.68 -1.62 1.74
C SER A 97 10.99 -0.89 0.42
N ARG A 98 11.55 0.31 0.50
CA ARG A 98 11.49 1.33 -0.55
C ARG A 98 12.24 1.07 -1.85
N THR A 99 13.27 0.26 -1.92
CA THR A 99 14.10 0.27 -3.14
C THR A 99 14.07 -1.05 -3.90
N THR A 100 14.41 -2.14 -3.26
CA THR A 100 14.56 -3.42 -3.96
C THR A 100 13.22 -4.05 -4.30
N ASP A 101 12.25 -3.96 -3.38
CA ASP A 101 10.92 -4.52 -3.56
C ASP A 101 10.15 -3.78 -4.65
N LEU A 102 10.19 -2.45 -4.68
CA LEU A 102 9.56 -1.63 -5.71
C LEU A 102 10.09 -1.91 -7.11
N VAL A 103 11.42 -2.07 -7.26
CA VAL A 103 12.03 -2.37 -8.56
C VAL A 103 11.57 -3.74 -9.06
N ALA A 104 11.56 -4.74 -8.18
CA ALA A 104 11.09 -6.09 -8.50
C ALA A 104 9.60 -6.10 -8.86
N LYS A 105 8.75 -5.49 -8.04
CA LYS A 105 7.31 -5.40 -8.29
C LYS A 105 6.99 -4.65 -9.58
N ARG A 106 7.64 -3.50 -9.82
CA ARG A 106 7.47 -2.73 -11.06
C ARG A 106 7.79 -3.58 -12.29
N HIS A 107 8.89 -4.36 -12.26
CA HIS A 107 9.25 -5.27 -13.33
C HIS A 107 8.23 -6.39 -13.51
N ASP A 108 7.82 -7.03 -12.43
CA ASP A 108 6.88 -8.16 -12.45
C ASP A 108 5.50 -7.73 -12.97
N TYR A 109 4.97 -6.61 -12.51
CA TYR A 109 3.67 -6.09 -12.96
C TYR A 109 3.72 -5.65 -14.44
N ALA A 110 4.81 -5.00 -14.87
CA ALA A 110 4.99 -4.64 -16.29
C ALA A 110 5.06 -5.87 -17.18
N LYS A 111 5.84 -6.89 -16.79
CA LYS A 111 5.96 -8.15 -17.51
C LYS A 111 4.64 -8.93 -17.57
N ALA A 112 3.80 -8.82 -16.54
CA ALA A 112 2.48 -9.42 -16.48
C ALA A 112 1.43 -8.66 -17.32
N GLY A 113 1.76 -7.45 -17.80
CA GLY A 113 0.88 -6.64 -18.62
C GLY A 113 -0.18 -5.86 -17.84
N ILE A 114 0.01 -5.65 -16.53
CA ILE A 114 -0.91 -4.83 -15.72
C ILE A 114 -0.84 -3.38 -16.22
N ALA A 115 -1.98 -2.85 -16.66
CA ALA A 115 -2.01 -1.59 -17.38
C ALA A 115 -1.67 -0.37 -16.51
N ASN A 116 -2.12 -0.35 -15.25
CA ASN A 116 -1.94 0.78 -14.35
C ASN A 116 -1.34 0.35 -13.02
N TYR A 117 -0.40 1.15 -12.53
CA TYR A 117 0.29 0.90 -11.26
C TYR A 117 0.48 2.22 -10.50
N TRP A 118 -0.04 2.32 -9.29
CA TRP A 118 0.12 3.47 -8.43
C TRP A 118 1.04 3.15 -7.27
N ILE A 119 1.98 4.06 -7.00
CA ILE A 119 2.88 3.98 -5.86
C ILE A 119 2.61 5.19 -4.98
N VAL A 120 2.28 4.97 -3.72
CA VAL A 120 1.93 6.01 -2.77
C VAL A 120 2.98 6.10 -1.69
N ASP A 121 3.58 7.28 -1.53
CA ASP A 121 4.49 7.61 -0.44
C ASP A 121 3.81 8.65 0.45
N PHE A 122 3.45 8.26 1.66
CA PHE A 122 2.77 9.14 2.62
C PHE A 122 3.70 9.73 3.68
N GLU A 123 5.00 9.38 3.66
CA GLU A 123 5.99 10.00 4.54
C GLU A 123 6.41 11.38 4.03
N GLY A 124 6.64 12.29 4.97
CA GLY A 124 6.96 13.67 4.60
C GLY A 124 5.78 14.33 3.88
N THR A 125 5.98 14.92 2.71
CA THR A 125 4.89 15.41 1.85
C THR A 125 4.28 14.23 1.12
N PRO A 126 2.98 13.90 1.33
CA PRO A 126 2.35 12.79 0.63
C PRO A 126 2.38 12.99 -0.88
N ARG A 127 2.70 11.91 -1.59
CA ARG A 127 2.83 11.92 -3.05
C ARG A 127 2.43 10.57 -3.64
N LEU A 128 2.04 10.60 -4.90
CA LEU A 128 1.61 9.44 -5.67
C LEU A 128 2.34 9.44 -7.02
N GLU A 129 2.87 8.30 -7.44
CA GLU A 129 3.34 8.06 -8.80
C GLU A 129 2.27 7.24 -9.53
N ALA A 130 1.55 7.89 -10.44
CA ALA A 130 0.55 7.24 -11.29
C ALA A 130 1.23 6.76 -12.56
N LEU A 131 1.36 5.45 -12.69
CA LEU A 131 2.10 4.81 -13.76
C LEU A 131 1.16 4.10 -14.72
N THR A 132 1.39 4.29 -16.02
CA THR A 132 0.71 3.57 -17.10
C THR A 132 1.72 2.75 -17.89
N LEU A 133 1.34 1.53 -18.26
CA LEU A 133 2.18 0.63 -19.04
C LEU A 133 2.19 1.06 -20.53
N VAL A 134 3.36 1.42 -21.04
CA VAL A 134 3.58 1.81 -22.44
C VAL A 134 4.77 1.01 -22.97
N ASP A 135 4.58 0.28 -24.04
CA ASP A 135 5.61 -0.53 -24.69
C ASP A 135 6.42 -1.43 -23.73
N GLY A 136 5.72 -2.03 -22.75
CA GLY A 136 6.30 -2.95 -21.77
C GLY A 136 7.04 -2.26 -20.61
N SER A 137 6.95 -0.94 -20.49
CA SER A 137 7.56 -0.16 -19.41
C SER A 137 6.55 0.80 -18.80
N TYR A 138 6.65 1.00 -17.47
CA TYR A 138 5.80 1.98 -16.81
C TYR A 138 6.33 3.40 -16.98
N VAL A 139 5.43 4.30 -17.39
CA VAL A 139 5.66 5.74 -17.58
C VAL A 139 4.71 6.51 -16.66
N GLY A 140 5.21 7.52 -15.98
CA GLY A 140 4.44 8.39 -15.09
C GLY A 140 5.35 9.30 -14.30
N GLU A 141 4.76 10.16 -13.48
CA GLU A 141 5.45 11.12 -12.65
C GLU A 141 4.86 11.20 -11.23
N TRP A 142 5.67 11.68 -10.29
CA TRP A 142 5.23 11.94 -8.92
C TRP A 142 4.39 13.22 -8.86
N VAL A 143 3.21 13.12 -8.25
CA VAL A 143 2.32 14.24 -7.98
C VAL A 143 2.08 14.39 -6.48
N THR A 144 1.75 15.60 -6.04
CA THR A 144 1.40 15.96 -4.65
C THR A 144 0.05 16.68 -4.63
N GLY A 145 -0.57 16.80 -3.45
CA GLY A 145 -1.87 17.44 -3.29
C GLY A 145 -3.00 16.60 -3.86
N VAL A 146 -3.83 17.14 -4.72
CA VAL A 146 -4.98 16.44 -5.29
C VAL A 146 -4.61 15.81 -6.63
N HIS A 147 -4.74 14.49 -6.72
CA HIS A 147 -4.57 13.73 -7.97
C HIS A 147 -5.93 13.38 -8.55
N THR A 148 -6.15 13.72 -9.82
CA THR A 148 -7.33 13.30 -10.58
C THR A 148 -6.87 12.50 -11.79
N SER A 149 -7.47 11.34 -11.99
CA SER A 149 -7.18 10.45 -13.13
C SER A 149 -8.50 9.99 -13.75
N ASP A 150 -8.50 9.83 -15.08
CA ASP A 150 -9.57 9.19 -15.82
C ASP A 150 -9.25 7.71 -16.15
N VAL A 151 -8.08 7.24 -15.72
CA VAL A 151 -7.57 5.89 -16.01
C VAL A 151 -7.24 5.18 -14.71
N PRO A 152 -7.74 3.93 -14.48
CA PRO A 152 -8.61 3.12 -15.34
C PRO A 152 -10.07 3.59 -15.35
N PHE A 153 -10.45 4.51 -14.48
CA PHE A 153 -11.74 5.19 -14.41
C PHE A 153 -11.57 6.53 -13.69
N ALA A 154 -12.55 7.41 -13.82
CA ALA A 154 -12.52 8.74 -13.20
C ALA A 154 -12.48 8.61 -11.67
N VAL A 155 -11.40 9.09 -11.05
CA VAL A 155 -11.20 9.10 -9.61
C VAL A 155 -10.36 10.29 -9.18
N THR A 156 -10.70 10.85 -8.01
CA THR A 156 -9.92 11.93 -7.37
C THR A 156 -9.46 11.48 -5.99
N VAL A 157 -8.16 11.59 -5.73
CA VAL A 157 -7.52 11.30 -4.45
C VAL A 157 -6.85 12.56 -3.92
N ASP A 158 -7.26 12.99 -2.74
CA ASP A 158 -6.59 14.06 -2.00
C ASP A 158 -5.50 13.43 -1.11
N LEU A 159 -4.25 13.58 -1.56
CA LEU A 159 -3.08 12.97 -0.91
C LEU A 159 -2.80 13.59 0.47
N ASP A 160 -3.16 14.86 0.69
CA ASP A 160 -2.95 15.54 1.98
C ASP A 160 -3.80 14.91 3.10
N THR A 161 -4.85 14.17 2.73
CA THR A 161 -5.70 13.44 3.67
C THR A 161 -5.13 12.08 4.11
N LEU A 162 -4.03 11.59 3.52
CA LEU A 162 -3.52 10.23 3.77
C LEU A 162 -2.83 10.05 5.12
N ARG A 163 -2.54 11.09 5.86
CA ARG A 163 -1.92 11.05 7.20
C ARG A 163 -2.89 10.74 8.32
#